data_73db5ff57630fd5b184e554613c97cf0
#
_entry.id   73db5ff57630fd5b184e554613c97cf0
#
_cell.length_a   1.000
_cell.length_b   1.000
_cell.length_c   1.000
_cell.angle_alpha   90.00
_cell.angle_beta   90.00
_cell.angle_gamma   90.00
#
_symmetry.space_group_name_H-M   'P 1'
#
loop_
_entity.id
_entity.type
_entity.pdbx_description
1 polymer ?
#
loop_
_entity_poly.entity_id
_entity_poly.type
_entity_poly.pdbx_seq_one_letter_code
_entity_poly.pdbx_strand_id
1 'polypeptide(L)'
;MRKHYDNEYRKKHYEAANDNDKIILNFLNINRTLHLLYEGKASQKRILIILSEEETITQQRLTERLGIMPGSASEILAKLEKGGLILRSENPDDRRTAIITLTEEGRTLAKEALEQRQNRHKEMLSCLSSEEQSGLLSLLEKLNADWEERYKGANADRHQGHHHRQHGECSGNCHECTHPCRRGKGNGKKHH
;
A
#
# COMPACT_ATOMS: atom_id res chain seq x y z
N MET A 1 -3.84 -23.63 -21.71
CA MET A 1 -4.93 -23.13 -22.58
C MET A 1 -5.61 -21.86 -22.07
N ARG A 2 -6.00 -21.69 -20.80
CA ARG A 2 -6.66 -20.46 -20.30
C ARG A 2 -5.88 -19.15 -20.49
N LYS A 3 -4.53 -19.14 -20.33
CA LYS A 3 -3.70 -17.92 -20.47
C LYS A 3 -3.62 -17.37 -21.90
N HIS A 4 -3.76 -18.19 -22.92
CA HIS A 4 -3.67 -17.75 -24.32
C HIS A 4 -4.97 -17.10 -24.79
N TYR A 5 -6.10 -17.68 -24.39
CA TYR A 5 -7.45 -17.15 -24.70
C TYR A 5 -7.69 -15.77 -24.05
N ASP A 6 -7.21 -15.58 -22.82
CA ASP A 6 -7.33 -14.30 -22.09
C ASP A 6 -6.53 -13.17 -22.77
N ASN A 7 -5.39 -13.48 -23.41
CA ASN A 7 -4.55 -12.48 -24.08
C ASN A 7 -5.15 -12.02 -25.42
N GLU A 8 -5.71 -12.91 -26.21
CA GLU A 8 -6.32 -12.61 -27.50
C GLU A 8 -7.63 -11.81 -27.34
N TYR A 9 -8.44 -12.20 -26.35
CA TYR A 9 -9.65 -11.45 -25.98
C TYR A 9 -9.32 -10.02 -25.55
N ARG A 10 -8.32 -9.84 -24.69
CA ARG A 10 -7.86 -8.52 -24.24
C ARG A 10 -7.36 -7.65 -25.38
N LYS A 11 -6.59 -8.22 -26.30
CA LYS A 11 -6.08 -7.52 -27.48
C LYS A 11 -7.21 -7.03 -28.37
N LYS A 12 -8.16 -7.89 -28.70
CA LYS A 12 -9.34 -7.53 -29.51
C LYS A 12 -10.21 -6.44 -28.85
N HIS A 13 -10.40 -6.53 -27.53
CA HIS A 13 -11.14 -5.53 -26.76
C HIS A 13 -10.40 -4.18 -26.74
N TYR A 14 -9.09 -4.19 -26.61
CA TYR A 14 -8.27 -2.97 -26.66
C TYR A 14 -8.30 -2.32 -28.06
N GLU A 15 -8.20 -3.11 -29.12
CA GLU A 15 -8.21 -2.58 -30.50
C GLU A 15 -9.57 -1.93 -30.84
N ALA A 16 -10.67 -2.45 -30.34
CA ALA A 16 -12.03 -1.92 -30.54
C ALA A 16 -12.39 -0.73 -29.64
N ALA A 17 -11.59 -0.45 -28.59
CA ALA A 17 -11.88 0.60 -27.64
C ALA A 17 -11.59 2.00 -28.23
N ASN A 18 -12.33 3.02 -27.76
CA ASN A 18 -12.02 4.41 -28.06
C ASN A 18 -10.76 4.88 -27.32
N ASP A 19 -10.26 6.07 -27.66
CA ASP A 19 -8.99 6.57 -27.11
C ASP A 19 -9.04 6.80 -25.61
N ASN A 20 -10.16 7.28 -25.05
CA ASN A 20 -10.30 7.45 -23.60
C ASN A 20 -10.22 6.11 -22.87
N ASP A 21 -10.91 5.09 -23.37
CA ASP A 21 -10.86 3.75 -22.79
C ASP A 21 -9.46 3.15 -22.90
N LYS A 22 -8.76 3.36 -24.02
CA LYS A 22 -7.37 2.93 -24.19
C LYS A 22 -6.44 3.58 -23.18
N ILE A 23 -6.59 4.87 -22.91
CA ILE A 23 -5.81 5.57 -21.88
C ILE A 23 -6.05 4.94 -20.51
N ILE A 24 -7.31 4.75 -20.12
CA ILE A 24 -7.65 4.14 -18.83
C ILE A 24 -7.14 2.69 -18.73
N LEU A 25 -7.28 1.89 -19.78
CA LEU A 25 -6.74 0.53 -19.80
C LEU A 25 -5.22 0.49 -19.66
N ASN A 26 -4.50 1.43 -20.27
CA ASN A 26 -3.06 1.58 -20.11
C ASN A 26 -2.70 1.95 -18.66
N PHE A 27 -3.38 2.89 -18.02
CA PHE A 27 -3.17 3.19 -16.60
C PHE A 27 -3.37 1.96 -15.71
N LEU A 28 -4.41 1.18 -15.93
CA LEU A 28 -4.68 -0.04 -15.18
C LEU A 28 -3.58 -1.11 -15.38
N ASN A 29 -3.08 -1.26 -16.62
CA ASN A 29 -2.01 -2.18 -16.93
C ASN A 29 -0.67 -1.74 -16.31
N ILE A 30 -0.33 -0.44 -16.43
CA ILE A 30 0.85 0.16 -15.80
C ILE A 30 0.76 -0.03 -14.27
N ASN A 31 -0.38 0.29 -13.65
CA ASN A 31 -0.57 0.10 -12.21
C ASN A 31 -0.35 -1.35 -11.78
N ARG A 32 -0.87 -2.33 -12.54
CA ARG A 32 -0.63 -3.76 -12.27
C ARG A 32 0.86 -4.11 -12.33
N THR A 33 1.57 -3.62 -13.33
CA THR A 33 3.01 -3.84 -13.50
C THR A 33 3.79 -3.20 -12.36
N LEU A 34 3.45 -1.97 -11.98
CA LEU A 34 4.04 -1.30 -10.83
C LEU A 34 3.84 -2.11 -9.55
N HIS A 35 2.63 -2.64 -9.31
CA HIS A 35 2.37 -3.49 -8.14
C HIS A 35 3.17 -4.79 -8.12
N LEU A 36 3.52 -5.34 -9.28
CA LEU A 36 4.38 -6.53 -9.37
C LEU A 36 5.86 -6.20 -9.14
N LEU A 37 6.32 -5.04 -9.61
CA LEU A 37 7.73 -4.63 -9.55
C LEU A 37 8.09 -3.93 -8.24
N TYR A 38 7.13 -3.24 -7.64
CA TYR A 38 7.35 -2.55 -6.37
C TYR A 38 7.08 -3.47 -5.20
N GLU A 39 8.00 -3.43 -4.26
CA GLU A 39 7.79 -4.04 -2.97
C GLU A 39 6.55 -3.43 -2.30
N GLY A 40 5.80 -4.26 -1.56
CA GLY A 40 4.59 -3.82 -0.87
C GLY A 40 4.80 -2.59 0.02
N LYS A 41 3.70 -1.90 0.36
CA LYS A 41 3.73 -0.67 1.20
C LYS A 41 4.51 -0.83 2.50
N ALA A 42 4.57 -2.05 3.01
CA ALA A 42 5.20 -2.44 4.26
C ALA A 42 6.60 -3.06 4.06
N SER A 43 7.29 -2.85 2.92
CA SER A 43 8.62 -3.41 2.73
C SER A 43 9.66 -2.72 3.61
N GLN A 44 10.61 -3.50 4.12
CA GLN A 44 11.71 -2.97 4.94
C GLN A 44 12.51 -1.90 4.18
N LYS A 45 12.83 -2.14 2.91
CA LYS A 45 13.56 -1.19 2.06
C LYS A 45 12.84 0.15 1.93
N ARG A 46 11.52 0.14 1.75
CA ARG A 46 10.73 1.37 1.66
C ARG A 46 10.76 2.16 2.97
N ILE A 47 10.69 1.47 4.10
CA ILE A 47 10.79 2.11 5.41
C ILE A 47 12.17 2.73 5.60
N LEU A 48 13.24 2.02 5.28
CA LEU A 48 14.60 2.54 5.38
C LEU A 48 14.80 3.79 4.49
N ILE A 49 14.26 3.79 3.28
CA ILE A 49 14.31 4.96 2.38
C ILE A 49 13.57 6.15 3.01
N ILE A 50 12.36 5.96 3.56
CA ILE A 50 11.60 7.03 4.22
C ILE A 50 12.37 7.57 5.43
N LEU A 51 12.98 6.68 6.24
CA LEU A 51 13.79 7.07 7.38
C LEU A 51 15.08 7.80 6.98
N SER A 52 15.61 7.57 5.78
CA SER A 52 16.78 8.30 5.28
C SER A 52 16.46 9.71 4.78
N GLU A 53 15.19 9.99 4.48
CA GLU A 53 14.72 11.32 4.07
C GLU A 53 14.48 12.25 5.28
N GLU A 54 14.27 11.69 6.46
CA GLU A 54 14.05 12.41 7.73
C GLU A 54 15.01 11.86 8.79
N GLU A 55 15.79 12.71 9.46
CA GLU A 55 16.73 12.27 10.51
C GLU A 55 16.01 11.55 11.65
N THR A 56 14.81 12.01 11.99
CA THR A 56 13.96 11.46 13.04
C THR A 56 12.52 11.46 12.60
N ILE A 57 11.80 10.37 12.87
CA ILE A 57 10.38 10.27 12.57
C ILE A 57 9.65 9.51 13.69
N THR A 58 8.42 9.93 14.02
CA THR A 58 7.58 9.15 14.93
C THR A 58 6.94 7.97 14.20
N GLN A 59 6.60 6.92 14.95
CA GLN A 59 5.90 5.77 14.38
C GLN A 59 4.58 6.17 13.71
N GLN A 60 3.85 7.11 14.29
CA GLN A 60 2.60 7.60 13.73
C GLN A 60 2.84 8.24 12.35
N ARG A 61 3.77 9.20 12.25
CA ARG A 61 4.09 9.86 10.99
C ARG A 61 4.60 8.88 9.94
N LEU A 62 5.39 7.88 10.35
CA LEU A 62 5.83 6.82 9.44
C LEU A 62 4.66 5.99 8.90
N THR A 63 3.68 5.62 9.74
CA THR A 63 2.50 4.87 9.31
C THR A 63 1.63 5.68 8.35
N GLU A 64 1.47 6.96 8.60
CA GLU A 64 0.76 7.89 7.70
C GLU A 64 1.44 7.98 6.34
N ARG A 65 2.77 8.19 6.29
CA ARG A 65 3.54 8.21 5.03
C ARG A 65 3.50 6.88 4.25
N LEU A 66 3.46 5.77 4.96
CA LEU A 66 3.37 4.43 4.34
C LEU A 66 1.95 4.09 3.89
N GLY A 67 0.94 4.69 4.49
CA GLY A 67 -0.46 4.33 4.30
C GLY A 67 -0.74 2.88 4.74
N ILE A 68 -0.21 2.48 5.91
CA ILE A 68 -0.39 1.16 6.53
C ILE A 68 -0.98 1.27 7.93
N MET A 69 -1.51 0.17 8.43
CA MET A 69 -2.05 0.12 9.80
C MET A 69 -0.92 0.15 10.84
N PRO A 70 -1.13 0.78 12.02
CA PRO A 70 -0.13 0.87 13.09
C PRO A 70 0.43 -0.47 13.54
N GLY A 71 -0.42 -1.51 13.62
CA GLY A 71 0.01 -2.87 13.97
C GLY A 71 1.03 -3.44 12.99
N SER A 72 0.79 -3.32 11.69
CA SER A 72 1.73 -3.76 10.64
C SER A 72 3.06 -3.01 10.71
N ALA A 73 3.02 -1.70 11.00
CA ALA A 73 4.23 -0.92 11.18
C ALA A 73 5.05 -1.41 12.38
N SER A 74 4.38 -1.69 13.51
CA SER A 74 5.03 -2.16 14.74
C SER A 74 5.80 -3.46 14.52
N GLU A 75 5.23 -4.43 13.79
CA GLU A 75 5.87 -5.70 13.48
C GLU A 75 7.14 -5.52 12.61
N ILE A 76 7.07 -4.66 11.61
CA ILE A 76 8.18 -4.43 10.70
C ILE A 76 9.29 -3.65 11.39
N LEU A 77 8.93 -2.63 12.18
CA LEU A 77 9.88 -1.86 12.97
C LEU A 77 10.58 -2.74 14.00
N ALA A 78 9.89 -3.68 14.65
CA ALA A 78 10.51 -4.64 15.57
C ALA A 78 11.52 -5.54 14.85
N LYS A 79 11.25 -5.93 13.59
CA LYS A 79 12.21 -6.70 12.77
C LYS A 79 13.44 -5.88 12.40
N LEU A 80 13.25 -4.61 12.02
CA LEU A 80 14.35 -3.70 11.67
C LEU A 80 15.23 -3.39 12.89
N GLU A 81 14.63 -3.17 14.06
CA GLU A 81 15.32 -2.93 15.32
C GLU A 81 16.13 -4.16 15.76
N LYS A 82 15.52 -5.35 15.72
CA LYS A 82 16.20 -6.63 15.98
C LYS A 82 17.34 -6.88 15.00
N GLY A 83 17.22 -6.42 13.76
CA GLY A 83 18.26 -6.47 12.74
C GLY A 83 19.34 -5.40 12.89
N GLY A 84 19.27 -4.53 13.91
CA GLY A 84 20.27 -3.48 14.14
C GLY A 84 20.21 -2.33 13.12
N LEU A 85 19.12 -2.19 12.37
CA LEU A 85 19.00 -1.19 11.29
C LEU A 85 18.39 0.12 11.77
N ILE A 86 17.62 0.09 12.85
CA ILE A 86 17.02 1.26 13.48
C ILE A 86 17.20 1.24 14.99
N LEU A 87 17.09 2.42 15.58
CA LEU A 87 16.99 2.62 17.02
C LEU A 87 15.65 3.27 17.34
N ARG A 88 15.07 2.92 18.49
CA ARG A 88 13.93 3.60 19.07
C ARG A 88 14.35 4.32 20.34
N SER A 89 13.98 5.57 20.46
CA SER A 89 14.19 6.37 21.66
C SER A 89 12.89 7.03 22.09
N GLU A 90 12.81 7.44 23.35
CA GLU A 90 11.69 8.26 23.82
C GLU A 90 11.70 9.62 23.11
N ASN A 91 10.50 10.10 22.75
CA ASN A 91 10.35 11.45 22.24
C ASN A 91 10.47 12.44 23.43
N PRO A 92 11.42 13.38 23.40
CA PRO A 92 11.58 14.35 24.47
C PRO A 92 10.35 15.26 24.63
N ASP A 93 9.61 15.50 23.54
CA ASP A 93 8.44 16.38 23.53
C ASP A 93 7.15 15.65 23.93
N ASP A 94 7.08 14.33 23.68
CA ASP A 94 5.93 13.47 24.06
C ASP A 94 6.39 12.04 24.38
N ARG A 95 6.54 11.74 25.66
CA ARG A 95 6.97 10.41 26.16
C ARG A 95 6.03 9.24 25.76
N ARG A 96 4.85 9.54 25.21
CA ARG A 96 3.91 8.51 24.73
C ARG A 96 4.27 8.03 23.34
N THR A 97 5.14 8.73 22.62
CA THR A 97 5.56 8.42 21.26
C THR A 97 7.03 8.06 21.22
N ALA A 98 7.39 7.08 20.40
CA ALA A 98 8.78 6.74 20.14
C ALA A 98 9.28 7.44 18.88
N ILE A 99 10.50 7.93 18.95
CA ILE A 99 11.27 8.42 17.80
C ILE A 99 12.06 7.24 17.21
N ILE A 100 12.06 7.17 15.90
CA ILE A 100 12.77 6.15 15.13
C ILE A 100 13.88 6.83 14.35
N THR A 101 15.10 6.29 14.46
CA THR A 101 16.29 6.75 13.75
C THR A 101 17.00 5.57 13.09
N LEU A 102 17.73 5.83 11.99
CA LEU A 102 18.58 4.82 11.36
C LEU A 102 19.90 4.66 12.14
N THR A 103 20.35 3.42 12.25
CA THR A 103 21.75 3.13 12.60
C THR A 103 22.66 3.42 11.38
N GLU A 104 23.98 3.31 11.55
CA GLU A 104 24.93 3.44 10.43
C GLU A 104 24.71 2.34 9.38
N GLU A 105 24.47 1.11 9.82
CA GLU A 105 24.12 -0.01 8.95
C GLU A 105 22.78 0.23 8.25
N GLY A 106 21.79 0.78 8.97
CA GLY A 106 20.51 1.17 8.40
C GLY A 106 20.63 2.25 7.32
N ARG A 107 21.51 3.25 7.52
CA ARG A 107 21.81 4.30 6.52
C ARG A 107 22.44 3.71 5.25
N THR A 108 23.41 2.82 5.41
CA THR A 108 24.04 2.13 4.29
C THR A 108 23.03 1.36 3.47
N LEU A 109 22.20 0.53 4.11
CA LEU A 109 21.15 -0.23 3.43
C LEU A 109 20.07 0.68 2.80
N ALA A 110 19.73 1.80 3.45
CA ALA A 110 18.79 2.78 2.89
C ALA A 110 19.34 3.39 1.59
N LYS A 111 20.63 3.75 1.56
CA LYS A 111 21.29 4.28 0.37
C LYS A 111 21.29 3.27 -0.76
N GLU A 112 21.68 2.03 -0.50
CA GLU A 112 21.65 0.95 -1.51
C GLU A 112 20.22 0.72 -2.05
N ALA A 113 19.22 0.70 -1.17
CA ALA A 113 17.82 0.55 -1.56
C ALA A 113 17.33 1.72 -2.43
N LEU A 114 17.77 2.94 -2.12
CA LEU A 114 17.46 4.13 -2.90
C LEU A 114 18.10 4.07 -4.30
N GLU A 115 19.37 3.70 -4.40
CA GLU A 115 20.08 3.53 -5.66
C GLU A 115 19.43 2.44 -6.53
N GLN A 116 19.08 1.28 -5.94
CA GLN A 116 18.36 0.21 -6.63
C GLN A 116 16.99 0.69 -7.16
N ARG A 117 16.26 1.49 -6.35
CA ARG A 117 15.00 2.09 -6.78
C ARG A 117 15.19 3.03 -7.96
N GLN A 118 16.17 3.92 -7.89
CA GLN A 118 16.47 4.88 -8.96
C GLN A 118 16.87 4.19 -10.26
N ASN A 119 17.72 3.16 -10.19
CA ASN A 119 18.12 2.39 -11.37
C ASN A 119 16.93 1.68 -12.01
N ARG A 120 16.06 1.08 -11.21
CA ARG A 120 14.80 0.48 -11.68
C ARG A 120 13.90 1.50 -12.38
N HIS A 121 13.75 2.72 -11.83
CA HIS A 121 12.98 3.78 -12.49
C HIS A 121 13.55 4.18 -13.84
N LYS A 122 14.88 4.32 -13.92
CA LYS A 122 15.55 4.61 -15.19
C LYS A 122 15.31 3.49 -16.22
N GLU A 123 15.44 2.23 -15.80
CA GLU A 123 15.21 1.08 -16.66
C GLU A 123 13.76 1.03 -17.16
N MET A 124 12.78 1.26 -16.28
CA MET A 124 11.36 1.24 -16.62
C MET A 124 10.96 2.31 -17.65
N LEU A 125 11.67 3.43 -17.68
CA LEU A 125 11.40 4.54 -18.60
C LEU A 125 12.40 4.59 -19.76
N SER A 126 13.29 3.62 -19.91
CA SER A 126 14.36 3.60 -20.90
C SER A 126 13.87 3.53 -22.36
N CYS A 127 12.62 3.12 -22.58
CA CYS A 127 12.00 3.11 -23.90
C CYS A 127 11.55 4.50 -24.40
N LEU A 128 11.58 5.52 -23.53
CA LEU A 128 11.17 6.89 -23.84
C LEU A 128 12.38 7.81 -23.97
N SER A 129 12.35 8.72 -24.95
CA SER A 129 13.32 9.82 -25.03
C SER A 129 13.11 10.81 -23.87
N SER A 130 14.07 11.71 -23.65
CA SER A 130 13.96 12.74 -22.60
C SER A 130 12.77 13.68 -22.83
N GLU A 131 12.49 14.01 -24.10
CA GLU A 131 11.34 14.83 -24.49
C GLU A 131 10.02 14.14 -24.23
N GLU A 132 9.93 12.82 -24.55
CA GLU A 132 8.74 12.01 -24.28
C GLU A 132 8.51 11.83 -22.78
N GLN A 133 9.57 11.64 -21.99
CA GLN A 133 9.48 11.58 -20.53
C GLN A 133 8.96 12.89 -19.93
N SER A 134 9.47 14.04 -20.41
CA SER A 134 9.02 15.36 -19.96
C SER A 134 7.58 15.63 -20.35
N GLY A 135 7.17 15.25 -21.57
CA GLY A 135 5.80 15.37 -22.04
C GLY A 135 4.84 14.50 -21.22
N LEU A 136 5.20 13.25 -20.98
CA LEU A 136 4.43 12.33 -20.15
C LEU A 136 4.27 12.84 -18.72
N LEU A 137 5.36 13.35 -18.10
CA LEU A 137 5.32 13.91 -16.76
C LEU A 137 4.32 15.06 -16.67
N SER A 138 4.40 16.04 -17.59
CA SER A 138 3.50 17.19 -17.63
C SER A 138 2.03 16.78 -17.76
N LEU A 139 1.72 15.76 -18.60
CA LEU A 139 0.37 15.26 -18.76
C LEU A 139 -0.15 14.55 -17.51
N LEU A 140 0.69 13.76 -16.86
CA LEU A 140 0.35 13.08 -15.60
C LEU A 140 0.13 14.06 -14.45
N GLU A 141 0.96 15.09 -14.32
CA GLU A 141 0.79 16.14 -13.31
C GLU A 141 -0.53 16.89 -13.50
N LYS A 142 -0.87 17.24 -14.74
CA LYS A 142 -2.14 17.88 -15.07
C LYS A 142 -3.35 17.01 -14.71
N LEU A 143 -3.30 15.71 -15.03
CA LEU A 143 -4.37 14.77 -14.67
C LEU A 143 -4.48 14.60 -13.16
N ASN A 144 -3.38 14.46 -12.45
CA ASN A 144 -3.38 14.30 -11.00
C ASN A 144 -3.99 15.53 -10.31
N ALA A 145 -3.60 16.74 -10.73
CA ALA A 145 -4.15 17.98 -10.17
C ALA A 145 -5.67 18.09 -10.38
N ASP A 146 -6.17 17.76 -11.57
CA ASP A 146 -7.61 17.76 -11.88
C ASP A 146 -8.35 16.68 -11.05
N TRP A 147 -7.78 15.49 -10.94
CA TRP A 147 -8.42 14.39 -10.20
C TRP A 147 -8.41 14.63 -8.69
N GLU A 148 -7.36 15.22 -8.14
CA GLU A 148 -7.34 15.63 -6.73
C GLU A 148 -8.47 16.62 -6.44
N GLU A 149 -8.70 17.59 -7.31
CA GLU A 149 -9.78 18.56 -7.13
C GLU A 149 -11.17 17.91 -7.27
N ARG A 150 -11.40 17.13 -8.34
CA ARG A 150 -12.72 16.51 -8.62
C ARG A 150 -13.11 15.42 -7.64
N TYR A 151 -12.13 14.66 -7.13
CA TYR A 151 -12.38 13.45 -6.34
C TYR A 151 -11.92 13.57 -4.88
N LYS A 152 -11.75 14.80 -4.37
CA LYS A 152 -11.37 15.06 -2.96
C LYS A 152 -12.22 14.31 -1.94
N GLY A 153 -13.52 14.13 -2.19
CA GLY A 153 -14.44 13.42 -1.31
C GLY A 153 -14.42 11.90 -1.43
N ALA A 154 -14.02 11.35 -2.58
CA ALA A 154 -14.12 9.92 -2.86
C ALA A 154 -13.16 9.05 -2.02
N ASN A 155 -12.09 9.62 -1.48
CA ASN A 155 -11.12 8.93 -0.62
C ASN A 155 -11.52 8.96 0.86
N ALA A 156 -12.33 9.91 1.31
CA ALA A 156 -12.79 10.02 2.69
C ALA A 156 -13.75 8.86 3.06
N ASP A 157 -14.61 8.45 2.16
CA ASP A 157 -15.61 7.40 2.39
C ASP A 157 -15.00 5.99 2.43
N ARG A 158 -13.86 5.75 1.77
CA ARG A 158 -13.19 4.44 1.80
C ARG A 158 -12.54 4.11 3.14
N HIS A 159 -12.15 5.09 3.94
CA HIS A 159 -11.57 4.87 5.27
C HIS A 159 -12.60 4.68 6.37
N GLN A 160 -13.87 5.10 6.17
CA GLN A 160 -14.93 4.91 7.15
C GLN A 160 -15.63 3.55 7.05
N GLY A 161 -15.51 2.82 5.93
CA GLY A 161 -16.21 1.56 5.68
C GLY A 161 -15.70 0.32 6.44
N HIS A 162 -14.59 0.39 7.19
CA HIS A 162 -14.03 -0.77 7.88
C HIS A 162 -14.23 -0.81 9.40
N HIS A 163 -14.92 0.17 10.01
CA HIS A 163 -15.05 0.26 11.46
C HIS A 163 -16.42 -0.13 12.04
N HIS A 164 -17.36 -0.68 11.27
CA HIS A 164 -18.62 -1.18 11.84
C HIS A 164 -18.98 -2.58 11.35
N ARG A 165 -18.17 -3.58 11.75
CA ARG A 165 -18.73 -4.87 12.11
C ARG A 165 -18.75 -4.94 13.63
N GLN A 166 -19.69 -4.24 14.25
CA GLN A 166 -20.15 -4.60 15.58
C GLN A 166 -20.68 -6.03 15.50
N HIS A 167 -20.12 -6.91 16.32
CA HIS A 167 -20.73 -8.18 16.64
C HIS A 167 -22.07 -7.90 17.31
N GLY A 168 -23.12 -7.76 16.52
CA GLY A 168 -24.48 -7.85 17.01
C GLY A 168 -24.68 -9.29 17.46
N GLU A 169 -24.87 -9.50 18.75
CA GLU A 169 -25.38 -10.72 19.31
C GLU A 169 -26.74 -11.00 18.64
N CYS A 170 -26.81 -12.08 17.87
CA CYS A 170 -28.08 -12.57 17.32
C CYS A 170 -28.92 -13.16 18.47
N SER A 171 -29.77 -12.36 19.04
CA SER A 171 -30.87 -12.87 19.90
C SER A 171 -31.92 -13.54 19.00
N GLY A 172 -31.96 -14.86 19.07
CA GLY A 172 -32.92 -15.83 18.59
C GLY A 172 -33.96 -15.42 17.52
N ASN A 173 -33.99 -16.21 16.44
CA ASN A 173 -34.90 -16.23 15.28
C ASN A 173 -34.39 -15.45 14.03
N CYS A 174 -33.33 -15.97 13.40
CA CYS A 174 -32.97 -15.57 12.05
C CYS A 174 -33.64 -16.48 10.99
N HIS A 175 -34.77 -16.07 10.45
CA HIS A 175 -35.39 -16.74 9.27
C HIS A 175 -34.91 -16.18 7.90
N GLU A 176 -34.01 -15.18 7.91
CA GLU A 176 -33.56 -14.51 6.66
C GLU A 176 -32.03 -14.37 6.46
N CYS A 177 -31.22 -15.23 7.08
CA CYS A 177 -29.76 -15.18 6.85
C CYS A 177 -29.37 -16.11 5.71
N THR A 178 -28.92 -15.56 4.58
CA THR A 178 -28.40 -16.30 3.40
C THR A 178 -26.97 -16.84 3.60
N HIS A 179 -26.39 -16.78 4.81
CA HIS A 179 -25.07 -17.32 5.12
C HIS A 179 -25.08 -18.24 6.34
N PRO A 180 -24.33 -19.38 6.32
CA PRO A 180 -24.32 -20.35 7.39
C PRO A 180 -23.69 -19.79 8.67
N CYS A 181 -24.50 -19.59 9.70
CA CYS A 181 -24.03 -19.30 11.06
C CYS A 181 -23.29 -20.52 11.62
N ARG A 182 -22.03 -20.40 12.00
CA ARG A 182 -21.32 -21.44 12.76
C ARG A 182 -21.95 -21.57 14.15
N ARG A 183 -22.71 -22.64 14.38
CA ARG A 183 -23.21 -23.01 15.70
C ARG A 183 -22.02 -23.27 16.63
N GLY A 184 -21.91 -22.51 17.72
CA GLY A 184 -21.03 -22.80 18.84
C GLY A 184 -21.37 -24.15 19.45
N LYS A 185 -20.37 -25.02 19.62
CA LYS A 185 -20.50 -26.30 20.33
C LYS A 185 -20.83 -26.01 21.79
N GLY A 186 -22.09 -26.25 22.20
CA GLY A 186 -22.51 -26.22 23.56
C GLY A 186 -21.82 -27.32 24.38
N ASN A 187 -21.10 -26.91 25.42
CA ASN A 187 -20.52 -27.79 26.42
C ASN A 187 -21.67 -28.27 27.36
N GLY A 188 -22.16 -29.49 27.13
CA GLY A 188 -23.06 -30.15 28.04
C GLY A 188 -22.33 -30.61 29.30
N LYS A 189 -22.53 -29.93 30.42
CA LYS A 189 -22.20 -30.45 31.74
C LYS A 189 -23.26 -31.50 32.12
N LYS A 190 -22.83 -32.77 32.23
CA LYS A 190 -23.60 -33.81 32.92
C LYS A 190 -23.33 -33.71 34.43
N HIS A 191 -24.39 -33.48 35.21
CA HIS A 191 -24.39 -33.77 36.64
C HIS A 191 -24.64 -35.26 36.86
N HIS A 192 -23.77 -35.89 37.62
CA HIS A 192 -24.07 -36.98 38.56
C HIS A 192 -23.45 -36.62 39.90
#